data_8a2a75b417bfcdd93abf00bd072fa9bf
#
_entry.id   8a2a75b417bfcdd93abf00bd072fa9bf
#
_cell.length_a   1.000
_cell.length_b   1.000
_cell.length_c   1.000
_cell.angle_alpha   90.00
_cell.angle_beta   90.00
_cell.angle_gamma   90.00
#
_symmetry.space_group_name_H-M   'P 1'
#
loop_
_entity.id
_entity.type
_entity.pdbx_description
1 polymer ?
#
loop_
_entity_poly.entity_id
_entity_poly.type
_entity_poly.pdbx_seq_one_letter_code
_entity_poly.pdbx_strand_id
1 'polypeptide(L)'
;LHKEYRRQRQMCIRDSYNAVVTAAAKESKDKGVLVAMNGLILGAESVVKMNTVDVQTFQAPNSGALGYVLNGKVFYNQVTLKKHTTQSVFDVTHLNALPKVGIVYSYSNIEADMVTPMLSNGYKGIIHAGVGNGNIHQNIFPVLTDARQKGILVVRSSRVPTGPTTLDAEVDDAKYQFVASQELNPQKSRVLLMLALTKTTDWKQIQQYFNEY
;
A
#
# COMPACT_ATOMS: atom_id res chain seq x y z
N LEU A 1 -5.21 15.75 31.67
CA LEU A 1 -6.12 14.77 31.03
C LEU A 1 -7.28 15.43 30.26
N HIS A 2 -7.97 16.44 30.83
CA HIS A 2 -9.13 17.06 30.16
C HIS A 2 -8.81 17.98 28.98
N LYS A 3 -7.61 18.58 28.89
CA LYS A 3 -7.24 19.49 27.81
C LYS A 3 -6.84 18.73 26.53
N GLU A 4 -6.16 17.61 26.64
CA GLU A 4 -5.77 16.77 25.48
C GLU A 4 -6.99 16.08 24.87
N TYR A 5 -7.89 15.55 25.69
CA TYR A 5 -9.15 14.95 25.25
C TYR A 5 -10.05 15.96 24.52
N ARG A 6 -10.08 17.21 24.94
CA ARG A 6 -10.80 18.28 24.25
C ARG A 6 -10.19 18.63 22.90
N ARG A 7 -8.85 18.67 22.78
CA ARG A 7 -8.17 18.93 21.50
C ARG A 7 -8.40 17.82 20.48
N GLN A 8 -8.31 16.57 20.88
CA GLN A 8 -8.63 15.41 20.03
C GLN A 8 -10.09 15.45 19.56
N ARG A 9 -11.03 15.77 20.44
CA ARG A 9 -12.45 15.84 20.11
C ARG A 9 -12.77 16.99 19.15
N GLN A 10 -12.17 18.16 19.34
CA GLN A 10 -12.30 19.29 18.41
C GLN A 10 -11.72 18.96 17.03
N MET A 11 -10.62 18.22 16.98
CA MET A 11 -9.98 17.82 15.75
C MET A 11 -10.86 16.81 14.99
N CYS A 12 -11.38 15.78 15.66
CA CYS A 12 -12.30 14.81 15.04
C CYS A 12 -13.57 15.50 14.47
N ILE A 13 -14.13 16.49 15.17
CA ILE A 13 -15.28 17.24 14.67
C ILE A 13 -14.90 18.04 13.42
N ARG A 14 -13.77 18.71 13.42
CA ARG A 14 -13.27 19.47 12.28
C ARG A 14 -12.93 18.56 11.09
N ASP A 15 -12.31 17.42 11.34
CA ASP A 15 -11.98 16.47 10.30
C ASP A 15 -13.23 15.85 9.67
N SER A 16 -14.27 15.55 10.47
CA SER A 16 -15.57 15.09 9.95
C SER A 16 -16.24 16.17 9.10
N TYR A 17 -16.22 17.42 9.55
CA TYR A 17 -16.74 18.56 8.76
C TYR A 17 -15.95 18.71 7.44
N ASN A 18 -14.62 18.70 7.50
CA ASN A 18 -13.76 18.81 6.33
C ASN A 18 -13.96 17.63 5.36
N ALA A 19 -14.20 16.43 5.87
CA ALA A 19 -14.50 15.27 5.04
C ALA A 19 -15.82 15.45 4.27
N VAL A 20 -16.87 15.96 4.91
CA VAL A 20 -18.15 16.29 4.26
C VAL A 20 -17.97 17.39 3.22
N VAL A 21 -17.25 18.46 3.56
CA VAL A 21 -16.93 19.56 2.62
C VAL A 21 -16.16 19.01 1.41
N THR A 22 -15.17 18.16 1.64
CA THR A 22 -14.39 17.53 0.57
C THR A 22 -15.27 16.65 -0.32
N ALA A 23 -16.13 15.83 0.28
CA ALA A 23 -17.02 14.94 -0.46
C ALA A 23 -18.08 15.70 -1.30
N ALA A 24 -18.55 16.84 -0.82
CA ALA A 24 -19.53 17.68 -1.50
C ALA A 24 -18.93 18.60 -2.58
N ALA A 25 -17.61 18.81 -2.56
CA ALA A 25 -16.94 19.71 -3.48
C ALA A 25 -16.89 19.14 -4.91
N LYS A 26 -17.27 19.92 -5.90
CA LYS A 26 -17.19 19.54 -7.32
C LYS A 26 -15.74 19.25 -7.74
N GLU A 27 -14.81 19.99 -7.16
CA GLU A 27 -13.36 19.87 -7.38
C GLU A 27 -12.79 18.52 -6.94
N SER A 28 -13.50 17.81 -6.05
CA SER A 28 -13.10 16.48 -5.56
C SER A 28 -13.48 15.34 -6.52
N LYS A 29 -14.32 15.63 -7.51
CA LYS A 29 -14.72 14.64 -8.49
C LYS A 29 -13.51 14.12 -9.26
N ASP A 30 -13.50 12.81 -9.52
CA ASP A 30 -12.47 12.10 -10.29
C ASP A 30 -11.04 12.21 -9.69
N LYS A 31 -10.92 12.32 -8.35
CA LYS A 31 -9.64 12.36 -7.63
C LYS A 31 -9.33 11.09 -6.82
N GLY A 32 -10.07 10.03 -7.03
CA GLY A 32 -9.88 8.77 -6.33
C GLY A 32 -10.48 8.77 -4.92
N VAL A 33 -9.97 7.88 -4.08
CA VAL A 33 -10.36 7.81 -2.67
C VAL A 33 -9.50 8.77 -1.87
N LEU A 34 -10.14 9.66 -1.13
CA LEU A 34 -9.52 10.77 -0.40
C LEU A 34 -9.63 10.57 1.11
N VAL A 35 -8.60 10.95 1.84
CA VAL A 35 -8.57 10.98 3.30
C VAL A 35 -8.44 12.43 3.73
N ALA A 36 -9.50 12.99 4.33
CA ALA A 36 -9.49 14.34 4.89
C ALA A 36 -9.14 14.27 6.38
N MET A 37 -7.98 14.78 6.74
CA MET A 37 -7.50 14.76 8.13
C MET A 37 -6.57 15.94 8.41
N ASN A 38 -6.74 16.55 9.58
CA ASN A 38 -5.95 17.71 10.05
C ASN A 38 -5.87 18.85 9.02
N GLY A 39 -6.97 19.10 8.31
CA GLY A 39 -7.07 20.12 7.28
C GLY A 39 -6.43 19.76 5.93
N LEU A 40 -5.76 18.62 5.82
CA LEU A 40 -5.17 18.10 4.59
C LEU A 40 -6.12 17.14 3.86
N ILE A 41 -5.97 17.06 2.55
CA ILE A 41 -6.59 16.06 1.69
C ILE A 41 -5.48 15.17 1.15
N LEU A 42 -5.49 13.90 1.52
CA LEU A 42 -4.47 12.91 1.17
C LEU A 42 -5.07 11.86 0.23
N GLY A 43 -4.30 11.37 -0.73
CA GLY A 43 -4.69 10.24 -1.56
C GLY A 43 -4.60 8.93 -0.77
N ALA A 44 -5.58 8.04 -0.91
CA ALA A 44 -5.59 6.76 -0.18
C ALA A 44 -4.40 5.86 -0.57
N GLU A 45 -3.89 5.99 -1.79
CA GLU A 45 -2.72 5.23 -2.26
C GLU A 45 -1.45 5.58 -1.50
N SER A 46 -1.27 6.89 -1.16
CA SER A 46 -0.02 7.41 -0.60
C SER A 46 -0.07 7.63 0.92
N VAL A 47 -1.27 7.78 1.50
CA VAL A 47 -1.43 8.06 2.94
C VAL A 47 -0.90 6.93 3.81
N VAL A 48 -0.10 7.29 4.82
CA VAL A 48 0.48 6.36 5.80
C VAL A 48 0.34 6.94 7.19
N LYS A 49 0.09 6.09 8.18
CA LYS A 49 0.15 6.47 9.59
C LYS A 49 1.62 6.48 10.03
N MET A 50 2.20 7.67 10.17
CA MET A 50 3.63 7.87 10.45
C MET A 50 3.96 7.95 11.93
N ASN A 51 2.98 8.17 12.79
CA ASN A 51 3.17 8.29 14.23
C ASN A 51 2.05 7.55 14.97
N THR A 52 2.37 6.99 16.13
CA THR A 52 1.40 6.24 16.95
C THR A 52 0.53 7.13 17.83
N VAL A 53 1.00 8.31 18.17
CA VAL A 53 0.39 9.20 19.18
C VAL A 53 0.02 10.57 18.63
N ASP A 54 0.85 11.13 17.74
CA ASP A 54 0.68 12.48 17.23
C ASP A 54 -0.66 12.63 16.50
N VAL A 55 -1.27 13.81 16.68
CA VAL A 55 -2.52 14.17 16.00
C VAL A 55 -2.33 14.34 14.49
N GLN A 56 -1.16 14.80 14.04
CA GLN A 56 -0.75 14.89 12.65
C GLN A 56 -0.11 13.57 12.18
N THR A 57 -0.75 12.47 12.49
CA THR A 57 -0.17 11.15 12.29
C THR A 57 -0.25 10.65 10.86
N PHE A 58 -1.29 11.03 10.09
CA PHE A 58 -1.44 10.59 8.71
C PHE A 58 -0.77 11.58 7.76
N GLN A 59 0.14 11.07 6.95
CA GLN A 59 0.94 11.82 6.00
C GLN A 59 1.05 11.04 4.69
N ALA A 60 1.42 11.72 3.61
CA ALA A 60 1.78 11.12 2.33
C ALA A 60 3.27 11.44 2.07
N PRO A 61 4.21 10.66 2.64
CA PRO A 61 5.61 11.06 2.72
C PRO A 61 6.31 11.09 1.36
N ASN A 62 5.85 10.31 0.36
CA ASN A 62 6.43 10.29 -0.98
C ASN A 62 5.84 11.38 -1.89
N SER A 63 4.53 11.62 -1.84
CA SER A 63 3.82 12.47 -2.81
C SER A 63 3.35 13.81 -2.22
N GLY A 64 3.25 13.92 -0.89
CA GLY A 64 2.62 15.08 -0.25
C GLY A 64 1.09 15.03 -0.27
N ALA A 65 0.46 16.07 0.26
CA ALA A 65 -0.98 16.20 0.25
C ALA A 65 -1.49 16.63 -1.13
N LEU A 66 -2.61 16.05 -1.57
CA LEU A 66 -3.27 16.45 -2.81
C LEU A 66 -3.86 17.86 -2.71
N GLY A 67 -4.25 18.27 -1.50
CA GLY A 67 -4.83 19.56 -1.25
C GLY A 67 -5.11 19.79 0.24
N TYR A 68 -5.94 20.79 0.52
CA TYR A 68 -6.31 21.16 1.87
C TYR A 68 -7.71 21.77 1.91
N VAL A 69 -8.29 21.81 3.11
CA VAL A 69 -9.56 22.50 3.38
C VAL A 69 -9.29 23.71 4.25
N LEU A 70 -9.74 24.86 3.79
CA LEU A 70 -9.63 26.14 4.52
C LEU A 70 -10.95 26.89 4.45
N ASN A 71 -11.46 27.32 5.61
CA ASN A 71 -12.70 28.09 5.73
C ASN A 71 -13.89 27.48 4.96
N GLY A 72 -14.04 26.14 5.04
CA GLY A 72 -15.11 25.41 4.38
C GLY A 72 -14.99 25.35 2.84
N LYS A 73 -13.80 25.59 2.30
CA LYS A 73 -13.50 25.47 0.87
C LYS A 73 -12.36 24.50 0.64
N VAL A 74 -12.41 23.78 -0.47
CA VAL A 74 -11.42 22.80 -0.89
C VAL A 74 -10.46 23.44 -1.89
N PHE A 75 -9.17 23.16 -1.71
CA PHE A 75 -8.10 23.60 -2.61
C PHE A 75 -7.22 22.40 -2.95
N TYR A 76 -7.05 22.12 -4.25
CA TYR A 76 -6.16 21.07 -4.75
C TYR A 76 -4.91 21.67 -5.38
N ASN A 77 -3.75 21.13 -5.01
CA ASN A 77 -2.45 21.53 -5.57
C ASN A 77 -1.96 20.49 -6.58
N GLN A 78 -2.42 19.24 -6.47
CA GLN A 78 -2.02 18.12 -7.33
C GLN A 78 -3.11 17.06 -7.39
N VAL A 79 -2.93 16.08 -8.28
CA VAL A 79 -3.80 14.91 -8.45
C VAL A 79 -2.93 13.67 -8.57
N THR A 80 -3.47 12.51 -8.22
CA THR A 80 -2.80 11.24 -8.52
C THR A 80 -2.82 10.96 -10.01
N LEU A 81 -1.72 10.41 -10.54
CA LEU A 81 -1.63 9.92 -11.91
C LEU A 81 -1.91 8.41 -11.99
N LYS A 82 -2.07 7.75 -10.86
CA LYS A 82 -2.36 6.32 -10.76
C LYS A 82 -3.81 6.03 -11.17
N LYS A 83 -4.06 4.86 -11.74
CA LYS A 83 -5.41 4.39 -12.06
C LYS A 83 -6.23 4.20 -10.79
N HIS A 84 -7.47 4.68 -10.80
CA HIS A 84 -8.37 4.55 -9.65
C HIS A 84 -9.84 4.55 -10.08
N THR A 85 -10.74 4.20 -9.19
CA THR A 85 -12.20 4.23 -9.32
C THR A 85 -12.69 3.65 -10.67
N THR A 86 -13.23 4.44 -11.57
CA THR A 86 -13.79 3.98 -12.88
C THR A 86 -12.73 3.50 -13.87
N GLN A 87 -11.44 3.83 -13.63
CA GLN A 87 -10.33 3.36 -14.46
C GLN A 87 -9.78 2.01 -13.97
N SER A 88 -10.22 1.55 -12.79
CA SER A 88 -9.78 0.28 -12.22
C SER A 88 -10.33 -0.90 -13.02
N VAL A 89 -9.45 -1.88 -13.29
CA VAL A 89 -9.85 -3.17 -13.87
C VAL A 89 -10.37 -4.16 -12.82
N PHE A 90 -10.24 -3.81 -11.53
CA PHE A 90 -10.63 -4.68 -10.44
C PHE A 90 -12.11 -4.47 -10.09
N ASP A 91 -12.86 -5.54 -10.18
CA ASP A 91 -14.25 -5.60 -9.72
C ASP A 91 -14.35 -6.69 -8.64
N VAL A 92 -14.79 -6.28 -7.46
CA VAL A 92 -14.96 -7.16 -6.30
C VAL A 92 -16.41 -7.45 -5.97
N THR A 93 -17.36 -6.92 -6.75
CA THR A 93 -18.81 -6.95 -6.48
C THR A 93 -19.34 -8.37 -6.33
N HIS A 94 -18.79 -9.32 -7.08
CA HIS A 94 -19.23 -10.73 -7.11
C HIS A 94 -18.26 -11.68 -6.40
N LEU A 95 -17.27 -11.17 -5.67
CA LEU A 95 -16.31 -12.01 -4.99
C LEU A 95 -16.75 -12.30 -3.56
N ASN A 96 -16.84 -13.59 -3.21
CA ASN A 96 -17.11 -14.04 -1.85
C ASN A 96 -15.85 -14.01 -0.96
N ALA A 97 -14.67 -14.12 -1.57
CA ALA A 97 -13.37 -14.07 -0.88
C ALA A 97 -12.26 -13.60 -1.82
N LEU A 98 -11.23 -13.01 -1.25
CA LEU A 98 -10.01 -12.66 -1.97
C LEU A 98 -8.93 -13.74 -1.78
N PRO A 99 -8.00 -13.90 -2.75
CA PRO A 99 -6.87 -14.80 -2.63
C PRO A 99 -6.05 -14.51 -1.36
N LYS A 100 -5.60 -15.57 -0.70
CA LYS A 100 -4.83 -15.46 0.55
C LYS A 100 -3.41 -14.95 0.25
N VAL A 101 -3.07 -13.78 0.78
CA VAL A 101 -1.74 -13.15 0.65
C VAL A 101 -1.22 -12.82 2.04
N GLY A 102 0.03 -13.20 2.34
CA GLY A 102 0.70 -12.91 3.60
C GLY A 102 1.76 -11.81 3.47
N ILE A 103 2.16 -11.25 4.62
CA ILE A 103 3.29 -10.32 4.71
C ILE A 103 4.34 -10.96 5.61
N VAL A 104 5.59 -10.96 5.16
CA VAL A 104 6.76 -11.37 5.94
C VAL A 104 7.66 -10.16 6.15
N TYR A 105 7.78 -9.69 7.38
CA TYR A 105 8.72 -8.64 7.75
C TYR A 105 10.09 -9.23 7.99
N SER A 106 11.07 -8.85 7.17
CA SER A 106 12.45 -9.30 7.28
C SER A 106 13.19 -8.59 8.41
N TYR A 107 14.08 -9.30 9.05
CA TYR A 107 14.96 -8.83 10.13
C TYR A 107 16.29 -9.57 10.06
N SER A 108 17.30 -9.11 10.83
CA SER A 108 18.60 -9.77 10.88
C SER A 108 18.43 -11.21 11.38
N ASN A 109 19.06 -12.15 10.69
CA ASN A 109 19.01 -13.57 11.00
C ASN A 109 17.59 -14.19 10.95
N ILE A 110 16.71 -13.68 10.08
CA ILE A 110 15.41 -14.30 9.82
C ILE A 110 15.60 -15.72 9.27
N GLU A 111 14.77 -16.65 9.71
CA GLU A 111 14.80 -18.05 9.29
C GLU A 111 13.64 -18.39 8.35
N ALA A 112 13.80 -19.46 7.58
CA ALA A 112 12.81 -19.90 6.59
C ALA A 112 11.48 -20.36 7.19
N ASP A 113 11.45 -20.70 8.48
CA ASP A 113 10.25 -21.12 9.22
C ASP A 113 9.14 -20.06 9.24
N MET A 114 9.50 -18.78 9.07
CA MET A 114 8.51 -17.70 8.92
C MET A 114 7.76 -17.75 7.57
N VAL A 115 8.35 -18.37 6.56
CA VAL A 115 7.79 -18.43 5.19
C VAL A 115 7.30 -19.83 4.82
N THR A 116 8.00 -20.87 5.25
CA THR A 116 7.74 -22.27 4.89
C THR A 116 6.27 -22.69 5.08
N PRO A 117 5.59 -22.31 6.18
CA PRO A 117 4.17 -22.66 6.37
C PRO A 117 3.25 -22.04 5.31
N MET A 118 3.63 -20.95 4.67
CA MET A 118 2.81 -20.33 3.63
C MET A 118 2.72 -21.19 2.38
N LEU A 119 3.75 -21.99 2.10
CA LEU A 119 3.81 -22.85 0.90
C LEU A 119 2.74 -23.94 0.91
N SER A 120 2.31 -24.40 2.10
CA SER A 120 1.34 -25.49 2.27
C SER A 120 -0.05 -25.02 2.74
N ASN A 121 -0.16 -23.78 3.23
CA ASN A 121 -1.40 -23.26 3.86
C ASN A 121 -2.28 -22.44 2.90
N GLY A 122 -2.19 -22.69 1.58
CA GLY A 122 -3.09 -22.13 0.59
C GLY A 122 -2.84 -20.65 0.25
N TYR A 123 -1.68 -20.10 0.63
CA TYR A 123 -1.30 -18.76 0.19
C TYR A 123 -1.08 -18.72 -1.32
N LYS A 124 -1.53 -17.63 -1.95
CA LYS A 124 -1.37 -17.35 -3.38
C LYS A 124 -0.34 -16.25 -3.63
N GLY A 125 0.03 -15.53 -2.58
CA GLY A 125 1.04 -14.49 -2.67
C GLY A 125 1.72 -14.21 -1.32
N ILE A 126 2.94 -13.75 -1.40
CA ILE A 126 3.77 -13.34 -0.26
C ILE A 126 4.32 -11.94 -0.56
N ILE A 127 4.09 -11.01 0.34
CA ILE A 127 4.75 -9.71 0.35
C ILE A 127 5.96 -9.83 1.28
N HIS A 128 7.14 -9.70 0.73
CA HIS A 128 8.37 -9.65 1.51
C HIS A 128 8.71 -8.19 1.82
N ALA A 129 8.53 -7.77 3.07
CA ALA A 129 8.94 -6.46 3.56
C ALA A 129 10.43 -6.50 3.95
N GLY A 130 11.29 -6.24 2.97
CA GLY A 130 12.74 -6.30 3.11
C GLY A 130 13.35 -5.07 3.77
N VAL A 131 14.66 -5.07 3.91
CA VAL A 131 15.44 -3.89 4.30
C VAL A 131 15.79 -3.07 3.05
N GLY A 132 16.07 -1.78 3.22
CA GLY A 132 16.48 -0.92 2.11
C GLY A 132 15.53 -1.01 0.92
N ASN A 133 16.04 -1.28 -0.27
CA ASN A 133 15.29 -1.41 -1.52
C ASN A 133 14.65 -2.82 -1.67
N GLY A 134 14.08 -3.35 -0.60
CA GLY A 134 13.43 -4.67 -0.62
C GLY A 134 14.41 -5.86 -0.64
N ASN A 135 15.60 -5.69 -0.04
CA ASN A 135 16.62 -6.73 0.02
C ASN A 135 16.14 -7.96 0.76
N ILE A 136 16.48 -9.13 0.23
CA ILE A 136 16.09 -10.42 0.77
C ILE A 136 17.27 -11.05 1.51
N HIS A 137 17.04 -11.44 2.77
CA HIS A 137 18.05 -12.15 3.54
C HIS A 137 18.34 -13.54 2.94
N GLN A 138 19.62 -13.94 2.92
CA GLN A 138 20.09 -15.19 2.31
C GLN A 138 19.36 -16.44 2.81
N ASN A 139 18.95 -16.47 4.10
CA ASN A 139 18.28 -17.64 4.68
C ASN A 139 16.87 -17.86 4.14
N ILE A 140 16.17 -16.79 3.72
CA ILE A 140 14.79 -16.91 3.21
C ILE A 140 14.71 -16.83 1.68
N PHE A 141 15.80 -16.47 1.01
CA PHE A 141 15.83 -16.37 -0.44
C PHE A 141 15.45 -17.70 -1.14
N PRO A 142 16.00 -18.88 -0.72
CA PRO A 142 15.64 -20.15 -1.33
C PRO A 142 14.16 -20.50 -1.17
N VAL A 143 13.56 -20.25 -0.01
CA VAL A 143 12.14 -20.57 0.21
C VAL A 143 11.20 -19.64 -0.54
N LEU A 144 11.57 -18.37 -0.77
CA LEU A 144 10.82 -17.48 -1.65
C LEU A 144 10.92 -17.90 -3.12
N THR A 145 12.08 -18.39 -3.56
CA THR A 145 12.25 -18.98 -4.89
C THR A 145 11.40 -20.25 -5.06
N ASP A 146 11.39 -21.14 -4.05
CA ASP A 146 10.53 -22.32 -4.04
C ASP A 146 9.03 -21.94 -4.08
N ALA A 147 8.63 -20.88 -3.36
CA ALA A 147 7.28 -20.34 -3.46
C ALA A 147 6.89 -20.00 -4.91
N ARG A 148 7.80 -19.35 -5.65
CA ARG A 148 7.55 -19.05 -7.08
C ARG A 148 7.40 -20.31 -7.92
N GLN A 149 8.23 -21.31 -7.72
CA GLN A 149 8.12 -22.61 -8.43
C GLN A 149 6.78 -23.29 -8.16
N LYS A 150 6.22 -23.10 -6.97
CA LYS A 150 4.89 -23.60 -6.58
C LYS A 150 3.73 -22.68 -7.02
N GLY A 151 4.01 -21.64 -7.82
CA GLY A 151 2.99 -20.71 -8.33
C GLY A 151 2.52 -19.65 -7.33
N ILE A 152 3.18 -19.50 -6.19
CA ILE A 152 2.89 -18.44 -5.21
C ILE A 152 3.64 -17.18 -5.63
N LEU A 153 2.93 -16.07 -5.82
CA LEU A 153 3.53 -14.79 -6.22
C LEU A 153 4.35 -14.19 -5.07
N VAL A 154 5.52 -13.68 -5.40
CA VAL A 154 6.38 -12.97 -4.44
C VAL A 154 6.53 -11.52 -4.88
N VAL A 155 6.16 -10.60 -3.99
CA VAL A 155 6.33 -9.16 -4.17
C VAL A 155 7.38 -8.67 -3.17
N ARG A 156 8.45 -8.09 -3.67
CA ARG A 156 9.44 -7.37 -2.86
C ARG A 156 8.89 -5.99 -2.53
N SER A 157 8.83 -5.68 -1.25
CA SER A 157 8.49 -4.39 -0.69
C SER A 157 9.49 -4.03 0.41
N SER A 158 9.36 -2.88 1.01
CA SER A 158 10.32 -2.41 2.01
C SER A 158 9.67 -2.11 3.36
N ARG A 159 10.45 -2.30 4.44
CA ARG A 159 10.14 -1.77 5.79
C ARG A 159 10.39 -0.27 5.89
N VAL A 160 11.16 0.28 4.96
CA VAL A 160 11.45 1.73 4.91
C VAL A 160 10.16 2.46 4.53
N PRO A 161 9.77 3.51 5.26
CA PRO A 161 8.47 4.17 5.06
C PRO A 161 8.41 5.05 3.81
N THR A 162 9.55 5.35 3.17
CA THR A 162 9.66 6.26 2.02
C THR A 162 10.56 5.70 0.94
N GLY A 163 10.34 6.14 -0.30
CA GLY A 163 11.08 5.70 -1.46
C GLY A 163 10.50 4.41 -2.09
N PRO A 164 10.70 4.20 -3.39
CA PRO A 164 10.21 3.03 -4.09
C PRO A 164 11.10 1.80 -3.86
N THR A 165 10.50 0.62 -3.91
CA THR A 165 11.21 -0.63 -4.15
C THR A 165 11.26 -0.85 -5.66
N THR A 166 12.46 -0.80 -6.25
CA THR A 166 12.67 -0.81 -7.70
C THR A 166 12.98 -2.20 -8.22
N LEU A 167 12.68 -2.43 -9.52
CA LEU A 167 13.04 -3.66 -10.21
C LEU A 167 14.57 -3.76 -10.40
N ASP A 168 15.07 -4.98 -10.37
CA ASP A 168 16.43 -5.38 -10.76
C ASP A 168 17.56 -4.59 -10.08
N ALA A 169 17.29 -4.01 -8.89
CA ALA A 169 18.30 -3.26 -8.14
C ALA A 169 19.14 -4.18 -7.24
N GLU A 170 18.48 -4.99 -6.41
CA GLU A 170 19.13 -5.83 -5.40
C GLU A 170 18.94 -7.34 -5.70
N VAL A 171 17.97 -7.65 -6.54
CA VAL A 171 17.62 -9.00 -6.96
C VAL A 171 17.33 -8.95 -8.46
N ASP A 172 17.75 -9.94 -9.20
CA ASP A 172 17.35 -10.17 -10.59
C ASP A 172 15.87 -10.63 -10.61
N ASP A 173 14.96 -9.66 -10.58
CA ASP A 173 13.52 -9.92 -10.50
C ASP A 173 13.02 -10.70 -11.73
N ALA A 174 13.60 -10.46 -12.90
CA ALA A 174 13.22 -11.17 -14.12
C ALA A 174 13.56 -12.67 -14.04
N LYS A 175 14.73 -13.00 -13.52
CA LYS A 175 15.19 -14.39 -13.34
C LYS A 175 14.31 -15.14 -12.34
N TYR A 176 13.99 -14.52 -11.21
CA TYR A 176 13.23 -15.15 -10.14
C TYR A 176 11.72 -14.93 -10.25
N GLN A 177 11.27 -14.14 -11.24
CA GLN A 177 9.87 -13.79 -11.46
C GLN A 177 9.24 -13.12 -10.23
N PHE A 178 10.02 -12.29 -9.54
CA PHE A 178 9.54 -11.46 -8.44
C PHE A 178 8.94 -10.17 -8.98
N VAL A 179 8.10 -9.55 -8.16
CA VAL A 179 7.46 -8.26 -8.44
C VAL A 179 8.02 -7.23 -7.47
N ALA A 180 8.30 -6.04 -7.93
CA ALA A 180 8.68 -4.91 -7.10
C ALA A 180 7.46 -4.04 -6.77
N SER A 181 7.32 -3.66 -5.50
CA SER A 181 6.12 -2.96 -5.00
C SER A 181 6.04 -1.49 -5.39
N GLN A 182 7.07 -0.95 -6.01
CA GLN A 182 7.18 0.48 -6.28
C GLN A 182 7.00 1.28 -4.97
N GLU A 183 6.16 2.30 -4.94
CA GLU A 183 5.92 3.16 -3.78
C GLU A 183 4.96 2.57 -2.73
N LEU A 184 4.34 1.43 -3.03
CA LEU A 184 3.38 0.81 -2.12
C LEU A 184 4.09 0.14 -0.95
N ASN A 185 3.72 0.51 0.26
CA ASN A 185 4.17 -0.17 1.46
C ASN A 185 3.64 -1.62 1.51
N PRO A 186 4.16 -2.49 2.40
CA PRO A 186 3.77 -3.91 2.43
C PRO A 186 2.27 -4.14 2.59
N GLN A 187 1.57 -3.32 3.36
CA GLN A 187 0.13 -3.45 3.60
C GLN A 187 -0.68 -3.14 2.34
N LYS A 188 -0.35 -2.08 1.63
CA LYS A 188 -1.00 -1.69 0.37
C LYS A 188 -0.64 -2.65 -0.76
N SER A 189 0.62 -3.07 -0.83
CA SER A 189 1.08 -4.12 -1.76
C SER A 189 0.29 -5.40 -1.59
N ARG A 190 -0.03 -5.78 -0.34
CA ARG A 190 -0.87 -6.95 -0.06
C ARG A 190 -2.27 -6.79 -0.65
N VAL A 191 -2.89 -5.64 -0.49
CA VAL A 191 -4.23 -5.38 -1.02
C VAL A 191 -4.21 -5.43 -2.55
N LEU A 192 -3.25 -4.74 -3.19
CA LEU A 192 -3.13 -4.76 -4.65
C LEU A 192 -2.86 -6.17 -5.18
N LEU A 193 -1.98 -6.95 -4.52
CA LEU A 193 -1.72 -8.33 -4.95
C LEU A 193 -2.96 -9.23 -4.81
N MET A 194 -3.75 -9.08 -3.74
CA MET A 194 -5.03 -9.81 -3.60
C MET A 194 -5.98 -9.49 -4.76
N LEU A 195 -6.09 -8.24 -5.16
CA LEU A 195 -6.91 -7.82 -6.30
C LEU A 195 -6.34 -8.34 -7.63
N ALA A 196 -5.04 -8.18 -7.85
CA ALA A 196 -4.35 -8.64 -9.06
C ALA A 196 -4.52 -10.16 -9.29
N LEU A 197 -4.41 -10.95 -8.22
CA LEU A 197 -4.61 -12.40 -8.25
C LEU A 197 -6.05 -12.84 -8.59
N THR A 198 -7.03 -11.94 -8.55
CA THR A 198 -8.37 -12.23 -9.08
C THR A 198 -8.44 -12.20 -10.61
N LYS A 199 -7.43 -11.62 -11.26
CA LYS A 199 -7.35 -11.44 -12.71
C LYS A 199 -6.32 -12.33 -13.38
N THR A 200 -5.16 -12.51 -12.75
CA THR A 200 -4.03 -13.21 -13.37
C THR A 200 -3.05 -13.77 -12.34
N THR A 201 -2.25 -14.75 -12.75
CA THR A 201 -1.08 -15.24 -12.03
C THR A 201 0.23 -14.96 -12.79
N ASP A 202 0.15 -14.27 -13.92
CA ASP A 202 1.33 -13.81 -14.66
C ASP A 202 2.02 -12.67 -13.93
N TRP A 203 3.26 -12.91 -13.49
CA TRP A 203 4.04 -11.94 -12.74
C TRP A 203 4.30 -10.63 -13.51
N LYS A 204 4.43 -10.68 -14.85
CA LYS A 204 4.65 -9.49 -15.68
C LYS A 204 3.40 -8.60 -15.68
N GLN A 205 2.24 -9.22 -15.84
CA GLN A 205 0.98 -8.49 -15.77
C GLN A 205 0.72 -7.93 -14.37
N ILE A 206 1.11 -8.67 -13.31
CA ILE A 206 1.03 -8.18 -11.94
C ILE A 206 1.98 -7.01 -11.73
N GLN A 207 3.23 -7.09 -12.22
CA GLN A 207 4.16 -5.95 -12.17
C GLN A 207 3.58 -4.72 -12.87
N GLN A 208 2.90 -4.90 -14.00
CA GLN A 208 2.23 -3.78 -14.66
C GLN A 208 1.16 -3.15 -13.76
N TYR A 209 0.37 -3.94 -13.04
CA TYR A 209 -0.58 -3.40 -12.07
C TYR A 209 0.13 -2.59 -10.96
N PHE A 210 1.26 -3.05 -10.44
CA PHE A 210 2.05 -2.30 -9.47
C PHE A 210 2.63 -0.98 -10.02
N ASN A 211 2.83 -0.89 -11.32
CA ASN A 211 3.26 0.36 -11.97
C ASN A 211 2.10 1.33 -12.20
N GLU A 212 0.87 0.82 -12.39
CA GLU A 212 -0.30 1.59 -12.80
C GLU A 212 -1.17 2.07 -11.61
N TYR A 213 -1.16 1.32 -10.52
CA TYR A 213 -1.93 1.55 -9.28
C TYR A 213 -0.99 1.88 -8.10
#